data_06977ccaace980cd6d02332bf669a7e8
#
_entry.id   06977ccaace980cd6d02332bf669a7e8
#
_cell.length_a   1.000
_cell.length_b   1.000
_cell.length_c   1.000
_cell.angle_alpha   90.00
_cell.angle_beta   90.00
_cell.angle_gamma   90.00
#
_symmetry.space_group_name_H-M   'P 1'
#
loop_
_entity.id
_entity.type
_entity.pdbx_description
1 polymer ?
#
loop_
_entity_poly.entity_id
_entity_poly.type
_entity_poly.pdbx_seq_one_letter_code
_entity_poly.pdbx_strand_id
1 'polypeptide(L)'
;MTVLYIVGFPSLYGGAGAELYHQVRAWETLGVVLHFIPTQKNVRKAALYGEMTERGHVIHDAYDWAAIPEDAPVISFCNEDFLTALPEIRRRTRRTVFVNCMTWLFGKE
;
A
#
# COMPACT_ATOMS: atom_id res chain seq x y z
N MET A 1 0.56 -2.39 19.23
CA MET A 1 -0.21 -2.55 17.99
C MET A 1 0.74 -2.37 16.80
N THR A 2 0.74 -3.32 15.88
CA THR A 2 1.59 -3.25 14.70
C THR A 2 0.91 -2.42 13.62
N VAL A 3 1.62 -1.44 13.09
CA VAL A 3 1.13 -0.57 12.01
C VAL A 3 2.01 -0.77 10.79
N LEU A 4 1.39 -0.94 9.63
CA LEU A 4 2.09 -1.12 8.36
C LEU A 4 1.56 -0.09 7.37
N TYR A 5 2.48 0.59 6.68
CA TYR A 5 2.13 1.56 5.63
C TYR A 5 2.15 0.88 4.28
N ILE A 6 1.07 1.04 3.52
CA ILE A 6 0.89 0.43 2.20
C ILE A 6 0.84 1.52 1.15
N VAL A 7 1.73 1.46 0.16
CA VAL A 7 1.62 2.33 -1.01
C VAL A 7 0.71 1.66 -2.03
N GLY A 8 -0.44 2.25 -2.26
CA GLY A 8 -1.48 1.72 -3.10
C GLY A 8 -2.79 1.54 -2.36
N PHE A 9 -3.77 0.93 -3.02
CA PHE A 9 -5.07 0.67 -2.42
C PHE A 9 -5.63 -0.64 -2.99
N PRO A 10 -6.32 -1.45 -2.16
CA PRO A 10 -6.82 -2.74 -2.63
C PRO A 10 -7.94 -2.59 -3.65
N SER A 11 -8.07 -3.63 -4.49
CA SER A 11 -9.08 -3.70 -5.53
C SER A 11 -9.67 -5.11 -5.55
N LEU A 12 -10.91 -5.21 -5.99
CA LEU A 12 -11.54 -6.51 -6.22
C LEU A 12 -11.15 -7.08 -7.58
N TYR A 13 -10.60 -6.26 -8.46
CA TYR A 13 -10.34 -6.64 -9.85
C TYR A 13 -8.87 -6.51 -10.19
N GLY A 14 -8.33 -7.55 -10.80
CA GLY A 14 -7.04 -7.56 -11.47
C GLY A 14 -5.81 -7.42 -10.60
N GLY A 15 -4.76 -8.07 -11.02
CA GLY A 15 -3.38 -7.87 -10.64
C GLY A 15 -3.04 -7.58 -9.17
N ALA A 16 -2.22 -6.57 -9.01
CA ALA A 16 -1.65 -6.20 -7.71
C ALA A 16 -2.68 -5.75 -6.69
N GLY A 17 -3.74 -5.07 -7.12
CA GLY A 17 -4.79 -4.61 -6.21
C GLY A 17 -5.56 -5.76 -5.58
N ALA A 18 -5.84 -6.82 -6.34
CA ALA A 18 -6.52 -8.00 -5.82
C ALA A 18 -5.63 -8.78 -4.87
N GLU A 19 -4.34 -8.91 -5.18
CA GLU A 19 -3.37 -9.53 -4.27
C GLU A 19 -3.30 -8.75 -2.96
N LEU A 20 -3.29 -7.43 -3.03
CA LEU A 20 -3.29 -6.60 -1.84
C LEU A 20 -4.55 -6.83 -1.01
N TYR A 21 -5.71 -6.95 -1.65
CA TYR A 21 -6.95 -7.21 -0.94
C TYR A 21 -6.87 -8.51 -0.11
N HIS A 22 -6.35 -9.57 -0.71
CA HIS A 22 -6.18 -10.83 -0.01
C HIS A 22 -5.16 -10.72 1.13
N GLN A 23 -4.08 -10.00 0.90
CA GLN A 23 -3.04 -9.83 1.90
C GLN A 23 -3.53 -9.01 3.10
N VAL A 24 -4.40 -8.04 2.88
CA VAL A 24 -5.02 -7.25 3.95
C VAL A 24 -5.71 -8.17 4.96
N ARG A 25 -6.45 -9.15 4.47
CA ARG A 25 -7.15 -10.08 5.35
C ARG A 25 -6.18 -10.91 6.20
N ALA A 26 -5.07 -11.33 5.61
CA ALA A 26 -4.05 -12.07 6.34
C ALA A 26 -3.42 -11.21 7.44
N TRP A 27 -3.09 -9.96 7.15
CA TRP A 27 -2.54 -9.05 8.15
C TRP A 27 -3.52 -8.77 9.28
N GLU A 28 -4.79 -8.66 8.97
CA GLU A 28 -5.82 -8.43 9.97
C GLU A 28 -5.89 -9.57 10.99
N THR A 29 -5.70 -10.80 10.55
CA THR A 29 -5.68 -11.94 11.47
C THR A 29 -4.50 -11.88 12.42
N LEU A 30 -3.47 -11.13 12.09
CA LEU A 30 -2.28 -10.92 12.93
C LEU A 30 -2.38 -9.64 13.78
N GLY A 31 -3.50 -8.95 13.73
CA GLY A 31 -3.69 -7.73 14.51
C GLY A 31 -3.00 -6.51 13.94
N VAL A 32 -2.67 -6.50 12.65
CA VAL A 32 -2.00 -5.37 12.00
C VAL A 32 -3.02 -4.33 11.57
N VAL A 33 -2.75 -3.06 11.88
CA VAL A 33 -3.52 -1.93 11.36
C VAL A 33 -2.78 -1.36 10.16
N LEU A 34 -3.51 -1.13 9.07
CA LEU A 34 -2.93 -0.68 7.82
C LEU A 34 -3.19 0.81 7.60
N HIS A 35 -2.18 1.51 7.11
CA HIS A 35 -2.28 2.88 6.66
C HIS A 35 -2.00 2.89 5.16
N PHE A 36 -3.03 3.19 4.36
CA PHE A 36 -2.90 3.22 2.91
C PHE A 36 -2.52 4.60 2.44
N ILE A 37 -1.55 4.67 1.53
CA ILE A 37 -1.22 5.89 0.78
C ILE A 37 -1.53 5.60 -0.68
N PRO A 38 -2.73 6.00 -1.16
CA PRO A 38 -3.13 5.68 -2.52
C PRO A 38 -2.29 6.41 -3.56
N THR A 39 -2.23 5.83 -4.75
CA THR A 39 -1.61 6.45 -5.92
C THR A 39 -2.66 6.81 -6.96
N GLN A 40 -3.90 6.99 -6.53
CA GLN A 40 -5.01 7.46 -7.36
C GLN A 40 -5.79 8.53 -6.60
N LYS A 41 -6.20 9.58 -7.30
CA LYS A 41 -6.79 10.76 -6.66
C LYS A 41 -8.22 10.56 -6.14
N ASN A 42 -8.97 9.63 -6.71
CA ASN A 42 -10.39 9.46 -6.41
C ASN A 42 -10.68 8.22 -5.56
N VAL A 43 -9.76 7.86 -4.68
CA VAL A 43 -9.89 6.64 -3.87
C VAL A 43 -11.16 6.63 -3.01
N ARG A 44 -11.64 7.81 -2.60
CA ARG A 44 -12.87 7.91 -1.78
C ARG A 44 -14.10 7.38 -2.49
N LYS A 45 -14.07 7.34 -3.83
CA LYS A 45 -15.16 6.78 -4.65
C LYS A 45 -14.98 5.28 -4.89
N ALA A 46 -13.86 4.71 -4.49
CA ALA A 46 -13.62 3.28 -4.67
C ALA A 46 -14.54 2.47 -3.77
N ALA A 47 -15.01 1.34 -4.29
CA ALA A 47 -15.93 0.47 -3.56
C ALA A 47 -15.36 0.03 -2.21
N LEU A 48 -14.07 -0.17 -2.12
CA LEU A 48 -13.42 -0.67 -0.90
C LEU A 48 -13.08 0.41 0.11
N TYR A 49 -13.29 1.69 -0.21
CA TYR A 49 -12.95 2.77 0.72
C TYR A 49 -13.70 2.62 2.05
N GLY A 50 -15.01 2.48 1.99
CA GLY A 50 -15.84 2.30 3.18
C GLY A 50 -15.49 1.04 3.94
N GLU A 51 -15.27 -0.06 3.21
CA GLU A 51 -14.91 -1.34 3.83
C GLU A 51 -13.62 -1.22 4.64
N MET A 52 -12.59 -0.59 4.05
CA MET A 52 -11.30 -0.46 4.74
C MET A 52 -11.41 0.44 5.98
N THR A 53 -12.17 1.53 5.90
CA THR A 53 -12.35 2.42 7.05
C THR A 53 -13.17 1.74 8.15
N GLU A 54 -14.19 1.00 7.80
CA GLU A 54 -15.00 0.25 8.78
C GLU A 54 -14.19 -0.83 9.50
N ARG A 55 -13.20 -1.39 8.82
CA ARG A 55 -12.31 -2.40 9.41
C ARG A 55 -11.18 -1.80 10.24
N GLY A 56 -11.19 -0.49 10.45
CA GLY A 56 -10.26 0.18 11.33
C GLY A 56 -8.95 0.62 10.69
N HIS A 57 -8.83 0.53 9.37
CA HIS A 57 -7.64 1.00 8.68
C HIS A 57 -7.74 2.50 8.38
N VAL A 58 -6.59 3.13 8.14
CA VAL A 58 -6.48 4.55 7.86
C VAL A 58 -6.15 4.75 6.39
N ILE A 59 -6.82 5.68 5.72
CA ILE A 59 -6.57 5.97 4.31
C ILE A 59 -6.13 7.42 4.22
N HIS A 60 -4.87 7.64 3.85
CA HIS A 60 -4.29 8.97 3.69
C HIS A 60 -4.63 9.53 2.31
N ASP A 61 -4.32 10.79 2.10
CA ASP A 61 -4.48 11.42 0.79
C ASP A 61 -3.53 10.77 -0.23
N ALA A 62 -3.91 10.83 -1.50
CA ALA A 62 -3.07 10.26 -2.55
C ALA A 62 -1.69 10.93 -2.55
N TYR A 63 -0.66 10.12 -2.74
CA TYR A 63 0.73 10.58 -2.82
C TYR A 63 1.25 11.31 -1.58
N ASP A 64 0.60 11.13 -0.44
CA ASP A 64 1.01 11.80 0.81
C ASP A 64 2.15 11.04 1.49
N TRP A 65 3.35 11.14 0.93
CA TRP A 65 4.53 10.49 1.50
C TRP A 65 4.90 11.06 2.87
N ALA A 66 4.54 12.31 3.13
CA ALA A 66 4.80 12.93 4.42
C ALA A 66 4.03 12.29 5.58
N ALA A 67 2.99 11.51 5.27
CA ALA A 67 2.25 10.78 6.29
C ALA A 67 3.03 9.59 6.86
N ILE A 68 4.11 9.16 6.20
CA ILE A 68 4.92 8.03 6.66
C ILE A 68 5.80 8.48 7.83
N PRO A 69 5.63 7.88 9.02
CA PRO A 69 6.51 8.20 10.15
C PRO A 69 7.93 7.72 9.91
N GLU A 70 8.86 8.32 10.61
CA GLU A 70 10.26 7.89 10.57
C GLU A 70 10.36 6.41 10.97
N ASP A 71 11.12 5.64 10.19
CA ASP A 71 11.38 4.21 10.41
C ASP A 71 10.14 3.30 10.37
N ALA A 72 9.01 3.77 9.84
CA ALA A 72 7.83 2.93 9.68
C ALA A 72 8.05 1.88 8.57
N PRO A 73 7.52 0.66 8.73
CA PRO A 73 7.56 -0.31 7.64
C PRO A 73 6.59 0.09 6.52
N VAL A 74 7.08 0.04 5.28
CA VAL A 74 6.33 0.39 4.09
C VAL A 74 6.43 -0.74 3.07
N ILE A 75 5.30 -1.17 2.53
CA ILE A 75 5.26 -2.22 1.51
C ILE A 75 4.42 -1.76 0.33
N SER A 76 4.80 -2.21 -0.86
CA SER A 76 4.04 -1.98 -2.09
C SER A 76 3.97 -3.25 -2.92
N PHE A 77 2.83 -3.46 -3.58
CA PHE A 77 2.60 -4.60 -4.46
C PHE A 77 2.57 -4.11 -5.90
N CYS A 78 3.66 -4.33 -6.65
CA CYS A 78 3.78 -4.04 -8.08
C CYS A 78 3.35 -2.61 -8.47
N ASN A 79 3.55 -1.67 -7.61
CA ASN A 79 3.14 -0.28 -7.86
C ASN A 79 4.34 0.52 -8.37
N GLU A 80 4.30 0.95 -9.63
CA GLU A 80 5.39 1.72 -10.22
C GLU A 80 5.57 3.09 -9.58
N ASP A 81 4.49 3.70 -9.11
CA ASP A 81 4.57 4.99 -8.42
C ASP A 81 5.39 4.88 -7.13
N PHE A 82 5.34 3.72 -6.48
CA PHE A 82 6.21 3.47 -5.33
C PHE A 82 7.68 3.55 -5.73
N LEU A 83 8.05 2.94 -6.86
CA LEU A 83 9.43 2.97 -7.32
C LEU A 83 9.88 4.39 -7.68
N THR A 84 9.00 5.17 -8.30
CA THR A 84 9.28 6.56 -8.64
C THR A 84 9.46 7.42 -7.37
N ALA A 85 8.65 7.18 -6.35
CA ALA A 85 8.70 7.93 -5.10
C ALA A 85 9.72 7.38 -4.10
N LEU A 86 10.38 6.27 -4.41
CA LEU A 86 11.25 5.58 -3.46
C LEU A 86 12.33 6.48 -2.85
N PRO A 87 13.03 7.36 -3.60
CA PRO A 87 14.00 8.25 -2.97
C PRO A 87 13.41 9.13 -1.88
N GLU A 88 12.19 9.63 -2.09
CA GLU A 88 11.52 10.45 -1.09
C GLU A 88 11.06 9.63 0.10
N ILE A 89 10.50 8.45 -0.13
CA ILE A 89 10.07 7.55 0.92
C ILE A 89 11.26 7.14 1.78
N ARG A 90 12.41 6.88 1.17
CA ARG A 90 13.62 6.44 1.88
C ARG A 90 14.29 7.53 2.69
N ARG A 91 13.90 8.77 2.51
CA ARG A 91 14.33 9.83 3.43
C ARG A 91 13.66 9.68 4.79
N ARG A 92 12.51 9.04 4.82
CA ARG A 92 11.74 8.85 6.06
C ARG A 92 11.95 7.48 6.66
N THR A 93 12.06 6.44 5.85
CA THR A 93 12.22 5.08 6.33
C THR A 93 13.06 4.25 5.37
N ARG A 94 13.87 3.35 5.93
CA ARG A 94 14.61 2.35 5.15
C ARG A 94 13.90 1.00 5.14
N ARG A 95 12.82 0.87 5.90
CA ARG A 95 12.07 -0.39 6.01
C ARG A 95 11.05 -0.50 4.89
N THR A 96 11.55 -0.61 3.66
CA THR A 96 10.71 -0.65 2.47
C THR A 96 10.81 -2.01 1.79
N VAL A 97 9.64 -2.53 1.34
CA VAL A 97 9.55 -3.78 0.61
C VAL A 97 8.70 -3.57 -0.63
N PHE A 98 9.22 -3.98 -1.77
CA PHE A 98 8.47 -4.00 -3.02
C PHE A 98 8.19 -5.45 -3.41
N VAL A 99 6.91 -5.81 -3.49
CA VAL A 99 6.49 -7.15 -3.90
C VAL A 99 6.19 -7.11 -5.39
N ASN A 100 6.98 -7.83 -6.18
CA ASN A 100 6.77 -7.95 -7.61
C ASN A 100 5.95 -9.20 -7.90
N CYS A 101 4.67 -9.00 -8.18
CA CYS A 101 3.74 -10.08 -8.47
C CYS A 101 3.41 -10.19 -9.97
N MET A 102 4.15 -9.44 -10.82
CA MET A 102 3.94 -9.43 -12.27
C MET A 102 5.15 -9.97 -13.01
N THR A 103 4.96 -11.08 -13.72
CA THR A 103 6.06 -11.74 -14.42
C THR A 103 6.71 -10.88 -15.50
N TRP A 104 5.95 -9.97 -16.13
CA TRP A 104 6.49 -9.11 -17.17
C TRP A 104 7.57 -8.15 -16.65
N LEU A 105 7.56 -7.84 -15.37
CA LEU A 105 8.61 -7.00 -14.78
C LEU A 105 9.95 -7.75 -14.74
N PHE A 106 9.92 -9.05 -14.56
CA PHE A 106 11.14 -9.85 -14.61
C PHE A 106 11.72 -9.93 -16.01
N GLY A 107 10.87 -9.98 -17.03
CA GLY A 107 11.30 -10.04 -18.41
C GLY A 107 12.01 -8.79 -18.91
N LYS A 108 12.03 -7.73 -18.14
CA LYS A 108 12.69 -6.47 -18.49
C LYS A 108 14.06 -6.30 -17.85
N GLU A 109 14.47 -7.26 -17.08
CA GLU A 109 15.77 -7.24 -16.42
C GLU A 109 16.94 -7.39 -17.39
#